data_18d6a25d5c0d35961a5a5230277a26be
#
_entry.id   18d6a25d5c0d35961a5a5230277a26be
#
_cell.length_a   1.000
_cell.length_b   1.000
_cell.length_c   1.000
_cell.angle_alpha   90.00
_cell.angle_beta   90.00
_cell.angle_gamma   90.00
#
_symmetry.space_group_name_H-M   'P 1'
#
loop_
_entity.id
_entity.type
_entity.pdbx_description
1 polymer ?
#
loop_
_entity_poly.entity_id
_entity_poly.type
_entity_poly.pdbx_seq_one_letter_code
_entity_poly.pdbx_strand_id
1 'polypeptide(L)'
;MKAKSFLQVIPVLMISAAMATTTIAAGKVDPATISKGMLTALNNQVGLSADQQDKAKPIIDKHVADLEAVKNDTTLDKAAKKAKLVELRQQYVNDINGILTPDQQKKWEASREANKAKVAFVVPTP
;
A
#
# COMPACT_ATOMS: atom_id res chain seq x y z
N MET A 1 24.08 48.17 11.68
CA MET A 1 24.63 47.39 10.60
C MET A 1 24.62 45.91 10.92
N LYS A 2 25.12 45.61 12.01
CA LYS A 2 25.14 44.21 12.37
C LYS A 2 23.78 43.69 12.66
N ALA A 3 22.92 44.52 13.07
CA ALA A 3 21.59 44.14 13.47
C ALA A 3 20.84 43.37 12.41
N LYS A 4 21.14 43.60 11.19
CA LYS A 4 20.46 42.94 10.13
C LYS A 4 20.74 41.47 10.07
N SER A 5 21.88 41.09 10.53
CA SER A 5 22.30 39.71 10.36
C SER A 5 21.38 38.70 11.03
N PHE A 6 20.71 39.07 12.09
CA PHE A 6 19.89 38.08 12.73
C PHE A 6 18.52 37.95 12.14
N LEU A 7 18.22 38.75 11.19
CA LEU A 7 16.94 38.64 10.53
C LEU A 7 16.72 37.31 9.85
N GLN A 8 17.77 36.69 9.43
CA GLN A 8 17.68 35.45 8.72
C GLN A 8 17.24 34.29 9.59
N VAL A 9 17.43 34.47 10.85
CA VAL A 9 17.13 33.38 11.78
C VAL A 9 15.64 33.09 11.84
N ILE A 10 14.87 34.10 11.67
CA ILE A 10 13.44 33.99 11.81
C ILE A 10 12.78 33.02 10.85
N PRO A 11 13.08 33.07 9.58
CA PRO A 11 12.43 32.18 8.64
C PRO A 11 12.73 30.71 8.89
N VAL A 12 13.84 30.44 9.49
CA VAL A 12 14.19 29.04 9.79
C VAL A 12 13.21 28.42 10.76
N LEU A 13 12.75 29.19 11.67
CA LEU A 13 11.80 28.69 12.67
C LEU A 13 10.46 28.32 12.09
N MET A 14 10.08 29.02 11.05
CA MET A 14 8.83 28.75 10.40
C MET A 14 8.81 27.36 9.77
N ILE A 15 9.93 27.01 9.22
CA ILE A 15 10.04 25.74 8.52
C ILE A 15 9.90 24.57 9.47
N SER A 16 10.51 24.67 10.60
CA SER A 16 10.42 23.58 11.57
C SER A 16 9.01 23.39 12.10
N ALA A 17 8.29 24.46 12.25
CA ALA A 17 6.91 24.35 12.70
C ALA A 17 6.04 23.63 11.67
N ALA A 18 6.26 23.90 10.43
CA ALA A 18 5.50 23.26 9.38
C ALA A 18 5.72 21.75 9.33
N MET A 19 6.92 21.33 9.63
CA MET A 19 7.20 19.91 9.59
C MET A 19 6.56 19.14 10.72
N ALA A 20 6.46 19.75 11.85
CA ALA A 20 5.88 19.10 13.01
C ALA A 20 4.43 18.70 12.78
N THR A 21 3.74 19.45 11.98
CA THR A 21 2.32 19.21 11.79
C THR A 21 2.02 18.02 10.89
N THR A 22 2.90 17.75 9.97
CA THR A 22 2.61 16.73 8.98
C THR A 22 2.83 15.32 9.50
N THR A 23 3.72 15.19 10.43
CA THR A 23 4.09 13.88 10.92
C THR A 23 3.01 13.21 11.73
N ILE A 24 2.13 13.99 12.22
CA ILE A 24 1.21 13.44 13.17
C ILE A 24 -0.04 12.92 12.51
N ALA A 25 -0.17 13.11 11.28
CA ALA A 25 -1.30 12.55 10.55
C ALA A 25 -1.30 11.05 10.74
N ALA A 26 -1.45 10.71 11.96
CA ALA A 26 -1.24 9.40 12.46
C ALA A 26 -2.30 8.47 11.96
N GLY A 27 -1.88 7.40 11.47
CA GLY A 27 -2.63 6.17 11.55
C GLY A 27 -3.58 5.89 10.40
N LYS A 28 -4.11 6.85 9.70
CA LYS A 28 -4.95 6.57 8.54
C LYS A 28 -4.17 6.88 7.27
N VAL A 29 -3.67 5.84 6.67
CA VAL A 29 -3.09 5.97 5.33
C VAL A 29 -4.25 6.08 4.35
N ASP A 30 -4.22 7.12 3.56
CA ASP A 30 -5.21 7.37 2.53
C ASP A 30 -5.26 6.20 1.54
N PRO A 31 -6.46 5.70 1.16
CA PRO A 31 -6.60 4.60 0.22
C PRO A 31 -5.86 4.82 -1.11
N ALA A 32 -5.84 6.06 -1.60
CA ALA A 32 -5.11 6.39 -2.82
C ALA A 32 -3.60 6.18 -2.66
N THR A 33 -3.05 6.47 -1.50
CA THR A 33 -1.65 6.22 -1.19
C THR A 33 -1.36 4.73 -1.12
N ILE A 34 -2.26 3.94 -0.55
CA ILE A 34 -2.15 2.48 -0.51
C ILE A 34 -2.15 1.91 -1.93
N SER A 35 -3.12 2.32 -2.75
CA SER A 35 -3.23 1.89 -4.14
C SER A 35 -1.96 2.20 -4.94
N LYS A 36 -1.44 3.40 -4.80
CA LYS A 36 -0.20 3.82 -5.45
C LYS A 36 0.99 2.97 -5.00
N GLY A 37 1.09 2.72 -3.72
CA GLY A 37 2.14 1.86 -3.16
C GLY A 37 2.06 0.43 -3.69
N MET A 38 0.85 -0.13 -3.76
CA MET A 38 0.63 -1.47 -4.32
C MET A 38 1.00 -1.55 -5.80
N LEU A 39 0.62 -0.55 -6.59
CA LEU A 39 0.97 -0.49 -8.01
C LEU A 39 2.49 -0.40 -8.19
N THR A 40 3.14 0.45 -7.42
CA THR A 40 4.60 0.58 -7.46
C THR A 40 5.28 -0.73 -7.06
N ALA A 41 4.82 -1.37 -6.02
CA ALA A 41 5.36 -2.66 -5.57
C ALA A 41 5.19 -3.74 -6.64
N LEU A 42 4.01 -3.84 -7.24
CA LEU A 42 3.75 -4.80 -8.31
C LEU A 42 4.64 -4.53 -9.52
N ASN A 43 4.78 -3.27 -9.93
CA ASN A 43 5.65 -2.90 -11.03
C ASN A 43 7.12 -3.27 -10.74
N ASN A 44 7.60 -3.05 -9.53
CA ASN A 44 8.96 -3.41 -9.13
C ASN A 44 9.19 -4.91 -9.13
N GLN A 45 8.15 -5.69 -8.85
CA GLN A 45 8.25 -7.16 -8.79
C GLN A 45 8.27 -7.81 -10.17
N VAL A 46 7.46 -7.32 -11.09
CA VAL A 46 7.22 -7.98 -12.37
C VAL A 46 7.58 -7.15 -13.61
N GLY A 47 7.77 -5.85 -13.46
CA GLY A 47 8.08 -4.96 -14.58
C GLY A 47 6.86 -4.76 -15.49
N LEU A 48 5.86 -4.02 -15.01
CA LEU A 48 4.64 -3.74 -15.79
C LEU A 48 4.92 -2.76 -16.93
N SER A 49 4.32 -3.03 -18.10
CA SER A 49 4.24 -2.03 -19.17
C SER A 49 3.28 -0.91 -18.78
N ALA A 50 3.31 0.19 -19.53
CA ALA A 50 2.37 1.30 -19.31
C ALA A 50 0.91 0.84 -19.41
N ASP A 51 0.57 0.07 -20.42
CA ASP A 51 -0.78 -0.49 -20.60
C ASP A 51 -1.18 -1.41 -19.44
N GLN A 52 -0.25 -2.21 -18.93
CA GLN A 52 -0.50 -3.07 -17.77
C GLN A 52 -0.72 -2.25 -16.50
N GLN A 53 0.02 -1.18 -16.32
CA GLN A 53 -0.17 -0.28 -15.17
C GLN A 53 -1.55 0.37 -15.21
N ASP A 54 -1.99 0.82 -16.37
CA ASP A 54 -3.32 1.39 -16.56
C ASP A 54 -4.44 0.39 -16.26
N LYS A 55 -4.24 -0.87 -16.61
CA LYS A 55 -5.18 -1.95 -16.31
C LYS A 55 -5.13 -2.39 -14.86
N ALA A 56 -3.95 -2.40 -14.25
CA ALA A 56 -3.77 -2.78 -12.86
C ALA A 56 -4.37 -1.76 -11.89
N LYS A 57 -4.31 -0.49 -12.24
CA LYS A 57 -4.77 0.59 -11.38
C LYS A 57 -6.21 0.40 -10.89
N PRO A 58 -7.23 0.24 -11.75
CA PRO A 58 -8.60 0.04 -11.28
C PRO A 58 -8.78 -1.26 -10.48
N ILE A 59 -8.03 -2.30 -10.80
CA ILE A 59 -8.06 -3.55 -10.02
C ILE A 59 -7.57 -3.32 -8.60
N ILE A 60 -6.47 -2.60 -8.46
CA ILE A 60 -5.88 -2.27 -7.17
C ILE A 60 -6.78 -1.32 -6.38
N ASP A 61 -7.30 -0.27 -7.02
CA ASP A 61 -8.19 0.69 -6.38
C ASP A 61 -9.45 0.00 -5.83
N LYS A 62 -10.04 -0.90 -6.62
CA LYS A 62 -11.17 -1.71 -6.19
C LYS A 62 -10.81 -2.60 -5.01
N HIS A 63 -9.69 -3.28 -5.08
CA HIS A 63 -9.24 -4.16 -4.00
C HIS A 63 -9.05 -3.41 -2.68
N VAL A 64 -8.42 -2.24 -2.74
CA VAL A 64 -8.20 -1.39 -1.56
C VAL A 64 -9.54 -0.92 -0.97
N ALA A 65 -10.48 -0.50 -1.82
CA ALA A 65 -11.82 -0.10 -1.38
C ALA A 65 -12.58 -1.25 -0.74
N ASP A 66 -12.54 -2.43 -1.33
CA ASP A 66 -13.19 -3.62 -0.80
C ASP A 66 -12.59 -4.05 0.56
N LEU A 67 -11.27 -3.98 0.69
CA LEU A 67 -10.60 -4.26 1.97
C LEU A 67 -11.02 -3.28 3.06
N GLU A 68 -11.12 -2.02 2.71
CA GLU A 68 -11.54 -0.99 3.65
C GLU A 68 -13.00 -1.16 4.06
N ALA A 69 -13.88 -1.51 3.12
CA ALA A 69 -15.25 -1.81 3.41
C ALA A 69 -15.40 -2.99 4.39
N VAL A 70 -14.66 -4.07 4.19
CA VAL A 70 -14.68 -5.23 5.11
C VAL A 70 -14.13 -4.85 6.48
N LYS A 71 -13.05 -4.06 6.51
CA LYS A 71 -12.45 -3.60 7.77
C LYS A 71 -13.42 -2.77 8.59
N ASN A 72 -14.17 -1.91 7.94
CA ASN A 72 -15.11 -0.98 8.59
C ASN A 72 -16.49 -1.59 8.83
N ASP A 73 -16.77 -2.78 8.32
CA ASP A 73 -18.05 -3.44 8.49
C ASP A 73 -18.20 -3.95 9.92
N THR A 74 -19.13 -3.35 10.64
CA THR A 74 -19.41 -3.70 12.04
C THR A 74 -20.38 -4.88 12.17
N THR A 75 -21.00 -5.32 11.07
CA THR A 75 -21.95 -6.44 11.07
C THR A 75 -21.25 -7.79 10.99
N LEU A 76 -19.99 -7.80 10.58
CA LEU A 76 -19.21 -9.02 10.44
C LEU A 76 -18.42 -9.31 11.72
N ASP A 77 -18.47 -10.56 12.15
CA ASP A 77 -17.58 -11.03 13.21
C ASP A 77 -16.16 -11.25 12.68
N LYS A 78 -15.25 -11.58 13.57
CA LYS A 78 -13.84 -11.77 13.25
C LYS A 78 -13.61 -12.88 12.23
N ALA A 79 -14.36 -13.99 12.33
CA ALA A 79 -14.25 -15.12 11.42
C ALA A 79 -14.76 -14.75 10.02
N ALA A 80 -15.91 -14.07 9.96
CA ALA A 80 -16.49 -13.62 8.70
C ALA A 80 -15.59 -12.59 8.00
N LYS A 81 -15.01 -11.64 8.73
CA LYS A 81 -14.02 -10.69 8.18
C LYS A 81 -12.83 -11.42 7.57
N LYS A 82 -12.29 -12.41 8.29
CA LYS A 82 -11.16 -13.20 7.80
C LYS A 82 -11.50 -13.93 6.51
N ALA A 83 -12.67 -14.56 6.45
CA ALA A 83 -13.13 -15.24 5.24
C ALA A 83 -13.27 -14.29 4.05
N LYS A 84 -13.86 -13.12 4.26
CA LYS A 84 -13.98 -12.07 3.24
C LYS A 84 -12.63 -11.57 2.75
N LEU A 85 -11.68 -11.37 3.64
CA LEU A 85 -10.33 -10.92 3.27
C LEU A 85 -9.60 -11.97 2.43
N VAL A 86 -9.80 -13.26 2.70
CA VAL A 86 -9.24 -14.34 1.89
C VAL A 86 -9.84 -14.33 0.49
N GLU A 87 -11.17 -14.20 0.41
CA GLU A 87 -11.88 -14.12 -0.87
C GLU A 87 -11.41 -12.94 -1.71
N LEU A 88 -11.37 -11.76 -1.12
CA LEU A 88 -10.90 -10.54 -1.81
C LEU A 88 -9.46 -10.67 -2.30
N ARG A 89 -8.60 -11.29 -1.52
CA ARG A 89 -7.22 -11.54 -1.92
C ARG A 89 -7.16 -12.49 -3.10
N GLN A 90 -7.96 -13.55 -3.11
CA GLN A 90 -8.00 -14.50 -4.21
C GLN A 90 -8.50 -13.83 -5.49
N GLN A 91 -9.54 -13.00 -5.38
CA GLN A 91 -10.06 -12.24 -6.50
C GLN A 91 -9.00 -11.30 -7.07
N TYR A 92 -8.31 -10.55 -6.21
CA TYR A 92 -7.21 -9.68 -6.62
C TYR A 92 -6.11 -10.43 -7.36
N VAL A 93 -5.73 -11.59 -6.87
CA VAL A 93 -4.72 -12.46 -7.51
C VAL A 93 -5.17 -12.87 -8.91
N ASN A 94 -6.42 -13.29 -9.04
CA ASN A 94 -6.96 -13.71 -10.33
C ASN A 94 -7.02 -12.55 -11.33
N ASP A 95 -7.47 -11.39 -10.88
CA ASP A 95 -7.61 -10.20 -11.73
C ASP A 95 -6.23 -9.70 -12.20
N ILE A 96 -5.26 -9.65 -11.31
CA ILE A 96 -3.89 -9.25 -11.68
C ILE A 96 -3.25 -10.29 -12.61
N ASN A 97 -3.41 -11.57 -12.35
CA ASN A 97 -2.92 -12.61 -13.25
C ASN A 97 -3.48 -12.47 -14.67
N GLY A 98 -4.71 -12.01 -14.79
CA GLY A 98 -5.34 -11.80 -16.09
C GLY A 98 -4.66 -10.75 -16.97
N ILE A 99 -3.89 -9.83 -16.38
CA ILE A 99 -3.18 -8.78 -17.11
C ILE A 99 -1.67 -9.04 -17.21
N LEU A 100 -1.14 -10.02 -16.51
CA LEU A 100 0.27 -10.37 -16.53
C LEU A 100 0.59 -11.38 -17.64
N THR A 101 1.80 -11.26 -18.19
CA THR A 101 2.34 -12.30 -19.07
C THR A 101 2.71 -13.55 -18.24
N PRO A 102 2.84 -14.75 -18.87
CA PRO A 102 3.23 -15.95 -18.15
C PRO A 102 4.53 -15.81 -17.34
N ASP A 103 5.51 -15.11 -17.87
CA ASP A 103 6.77 -14.86 -17.15
C ASP A 103 6.59 -13.93 -15.95
N GLN A 104 5.77 -12.90 -16.11
CA GLN A 104 5.42 -12.00 -15.03
C GLN A 104 4.62 -12.72 -13.94
N GLN A 105 3.70 -13.60 -14.30
CA GLN A 105 2.94 -14.42 -13.35
C GLN A 105 3.87 -15.26 -12.48
N LYS A 106 4.86 -15.92 -13.09
CA LYS A 106 5.86 -16.71 -12.36
C LYS A 106 6.67 -15.86 -11.38
N LYS A 107 7.11 -14.68 -11.81
CA LYS A 107 7.85 -13.76 -10.95
C LYS A 107 7.01 -13.30 -9.77
N TRP A 108 5.75 -12.97 -10.02
CA TRP A 108 4.85 -12.51 -8.99
C TRP A 108 4.52 -13.60 -7.98
N GLU A 109 4.27 -14.82 -8.46
CA GLU A 109 4.02 -15.96 -7.59
C GLU A 109 5.22 -16.26 -6.70
N ALA A 110 6.43 -16.29 -7.25
CA ALA A 110 7.65 -16.46 -6.50
C ALA A 110 7.82 -15.38 -5.42
N SER A 111 7.51 -14.13 -5.74
CA SER A 111 7.55 -13.02 -4.78
C SER A 111 6.52 -13.19 -3.66
N ARG A 112 5.32 -13.65 -3.98
CA ARG A 112 4.26 -13.92 -3.01
C ARG A 112 4.64 -15.06 -2.07
N GLU A 113 5.20 -16.13 -2.59
CA GLU A 113 5.65 -17.26 -1.77
C GLU A 113 6.81 -16.87 -0.84
N ALA A 114 7.77 -16.09 -1.34
CA ALA A 114 8.85 -15.56 -0.53
C ALA A 114 8.33 -14.67 0.61
N ASN A 115 7.29 -13.87 0.36
CA ASN A 115 6.68 -13.04 1.39
C ASN A 115 5.91 -13.86 2.41
N LYS A 116 5.22 -14.92 1.99
CA LYS A 116 4.57 -15.85 2.93
C LYS A 116 5.59 -16.50 3.87
N ALA A 117 6.72 -16.94 3.35
CA ALA A 117 7.77 -17.55 4.14
C ALA A 117 8.33 -16.58 5.18
N LYS A 118 8.51 -15.30 4.80
CA LYS A 118 8.97 -14.26 5.74
C LYS A 118 7.98 -14.03 6.87
N VAL A 119 6.70 -13.95 6.54
CA VAL A 119 5.65 -13.74 7.55
C VAL A 119 5.54 -14.94 8.49
N ALA A 120 5.63 -16.15 7.98
CA ALA A 120 5.60 -17.36 8.79
C ALA A 120 6.79 -17.44 9.77
N PHE A 121 7.93 -16.89 9.38
CA PHE A 121 9.11 -16.86 10.25
C PHE A 121 8.98 -15.84 11.39
N VAL A 122 8.25 -14.77 11.17
CA VAL A 122 8.11 -13.67 12.15
C VAL A 122 7.04 -13.96 13.20
N VAL A 123 6.12 -14.88 12.95
CA VAL A 123 5.10 -15.25 13.93
C VAL A 123 5.68 -16.31 14.86
N PRO A 124 6.04 -15.94 16.10
CA PRO A 124 6.43 -16.96 17.06
C PRO A 124 5.23 -17.86 17.32
N THR A 125 5.41 -19.11 17.08
CA THR A 125 4.44 -20.14 17.48
C THR A 125 4.31 -20.09 18.99
N PRO A 126 3.12 -20.03 19.53
CA PRO A 126 2.91 -20.08 20.97
C PRO A 126 3.36 -21.42 21.54
#